data_7b05f84166fb9f83c41936e797883ed3
#
_entry.id   7b05f84166fb9f83c41936e797883ed3
#
_cell.length_a   1.000
_cell.length_b   1.000
_cell.length_c   1.000
_cell.angle_alpha   90.00
_cell.angle_beta   90.00
_cell.angle_gamma   90.00
#
_symmetry.space_group_name_H-M   'P 1'
#
loop_
_entity.id
_entity.type
_entity.pdbx_description
1 polymer ?
#
loop_
_entity_poly.entity_id
_entity_poly.type
_entity_poly.pdbx_seq_one_letter_code
_entity_poly.pdbx_strand_id
1 'polypeptide(L)'
;MIIAIFGYDFHHYKTNTIIKDTFINGFSIGAVLLAPKIDYISNGNIGSIDNDSKNDEIREFCKANNINFYRIKHNDNSKIKMIVDSNNIDVGLIGGAKIIHQSVIKLFKSGIINYHPGRIPETSGLDSLYRTIENFVPPCVTAHLIDQKIDAGLLINEAIVEVFKDDTLESISSRILKKQIEINQFVLRDVKDKKLNFPKINRPKKNKKLSVEEKEKIITFFEKWKNKFSANL
;
A
#
# COMPACT_ATOMS: atom_id res chain seq x y z
N MET A 1 -7.79 12.73 -14.44
CA MET A 1 -6.96 12.45 -13.27
C MET A 1 -5.72 11.69 -13.73
N ILE A 2 -4.54 12.24 -13.49
CA ILE A 2 -3.25 11.66 -13.85
C ILE A 2 -2.57 11.16 -12.57
N ILE A 3 -2.06 9.92 -12.61
CA ILE A 3 -1.60 9.20 -11.41
C ILE A 3 -0.08 9.06 -11.44
N ALA A 4 0.60 9.30 -10.30
CA ALA A 4 1.95 8.79 -10.07
C ALA A 4 1.87 7.55 -9.18
N ILE A 5 2.57 6.47 -9.55
CA ILE A 5 2.60 5.24 -8.75
C ILE A 5 3.96 5.11 -8.08
N PHE A 6 3.94 5.03 -6.76
CA PHE A 6 5.11 4.72 -5.94
C PHE A 6 5.33 3.22 -5.92
N GLY A 7 6.52 2.77 -6.28
CA GLY A 7 6.88 1.36 -6.33
C GLY A 7 8.34 1.11 -6.01
N TYR A 8 8.75 -0.15 -6.02
CA TYR A 8 10.14 -0.55 -5.77
C TYR A 8 10.87 -0.92 -7.07
N ASP A 9 12.12 -0.54 -7.16
CA ASP A 9 13.02 -0.89 -8.26
C ASP A 9 13.74 -2.22 -8.01
N PHE A 10 12.97 -3.19 -7.53
CA PHE A 10 13.31 -4.60 -7.41
C PHE A 10 12.03 -5.42 -7.52
N HIS A 11 12.13 -6.71 -7.78
CA HIS A 11 10.93 -7.55 -7.92
C HIS A 11 10.03 -7.44 -6.68
N HIS A 12 8.82 -6.93 -6.89
CA HIS A 12 7.83 -6.73 -5.83
C HIS A 12 6.42 -6.91 -6.39
N TYR A 13 5.77 -8.02 -6.05
CA TYR A 13 4.50 -8.43 -6.63
C TYR A 13 3.44 -7.33 -6.62
N LYS A 14 3.19 -6.70 -5.46
CA LYS A 14 2.17 -5.62 -5.34
C LYS A 14 2.51 -4.44 -6.26
N THR A 15 3.78 -4.00 -6.32
CA THR A 15 4.20 -2.92 -7.21
C THR A 15 3.84 -3.25 -8.66
N ASN A 16 4.27 -4.43 -9.12
CA ASN A 16 4.10 -4.86 -10.50
C ASN A 16 2.63 -4.96 -10.88
N THR A 17 1.85 -5.59 -10.00
CA THR A 17 0.43 -5.82 -10.26
C THR A 17 -0.40 -4.55 -10.21
N ILE A 18 -0.19 -3.64 -9.25
CA ILE A 18 -0.91 -2.37 -9.15
C ILE A 18 -0.65 -1.48 -10.38
N ILE A 19 0.61 -1.42 -10.88
CA ILE A 19 0.94 -0.65 -12.07
C ILE A 19 0.18 -1.20 -13.29
N LYS A 20 0.25 -2.51 -13.50
CA LYS A 20 -0.43 -3.19 -14.62
C LYS A 20 -1.95 -3.06 -14.53
N ASP A 21 -2.52 -3.32 -13.34
CA ASP A 21 -3.96 -3.19 -13.09
C ASP A 21 -4.47 -1.76 -13.36
N THR A 22 -3.75 -0.75 -12.87
CA THR A 22 -4.09 0.65 -13.11
C THR A 22 -4.12 0.98 -14.60
N PHE A 23 -3.13 0.50 -15.36
CA PHE A 23 -3.04 0.70 -16.81
C PHE A 23 -4.15 -0.04 -17.57
N ILE A 24 -4.36 -1.33 -17.29
CA ILE A 24 -5.36 -2.18 -17.96
C ILE A 24 -6.77 -1.64 -17.75
N ASN A 25 -7.06 -1.08 -16.58
CA ASN A 25 -8.35 -0.44 -16.28
C ASN A 25 -8.51 0.97 -16.88
N GLY A 26 -7.59 1.40 -17.74
CA GLY A 26 -7.69 2.65 -18.52
C GLY A 26 -7.41 3.92 -17.73
N PHE A 27 -6.73 3.85 -16.60
CA PHE A 27 -6.29 5.04 -15.88
C PHE A 27 -4.98 5.59 -16.43
N SER A 28 -4.89 6.91 -16.50
CA SER A 28 -3.69 7.60 -17.01
C SER A 28 -2.57 7.61 -15.97
N ILE A 29 -1.47 6.90 -16.26
CA ILE A 29 -0.27 6.89 -15.43
C ILE A 29 0.69 7.93 -16.00
N GLY A 30 0.92 9.04 -15.29
CA GLY A 30 1.86 10.08 -15.68
C GLY A 30 3.31 9.74 -15.31
N ALA A 31 3.50 9.01 -14.21
CA ALA A 31 4.84 8.59 -13.78
C ALA A 31 4.80 7.35 -12.88
N VAL A 32 5.85 6.52 -12.98
CA VAL A 32 6.15 5.46 -12.01
C VAL A 32 7.43 5.83 -11.26
N LEU A 33 7.36 5.91 -9.93
CA LEU A 33 8.44 6.33 -9.05
C LEU A 33 9.03 5.10 -8.37
N LEU A 34 10.16 4.60 -8.88
CA LEU A 34 10.78 3.36 -8.45
C LEU A 34 11.89 3.62 -7.43
N ALA A 35 11.64 3.28 -6.16
CA ALA A 35 12.65 3.41 -5.13
C ALA A 35 13.67 2.26 -5.21
N PRO A 36 14.97 2.55 -5.18
CA PRO A 36 16.01 1.53 -5.16
C PRO A 36 15.95 0.73 -3.84
N LYS A 37 16.41 -0.52 -3.90
CA LYS A 37 16.66 -1.31 -2.71
C LYS A 37 17.78 -0.64 -1.90
N ILE A 38 17.59 -0.56 -0.60
CA ILE A 38 18.58 -0.06 0.34
C ILE A 38 18.91 -1.21 1.28
N ASP A 39 20.15 -1.69 1.23
CA ASP A 39 20.64 -2.68 2.16
C ASP A 39 20.99 -1.99 3.47
N TYR A 40 20.38 -2.43 4.57
CA TYR A 40 20.68 -1.97 5.92
C TYR A 40 21.82 -2.81 6.48
N ILE A 41 22.92 -2.15 6.87
CA ILE A 41 23.97 -2.79 7.65
C ILE A 41 23.45 -3.01 9.08
N SER A 42 23.81 -4.11 9.70
CA SER A 42 23.30 -4.65 10.97
C SER A 42 23.36 -3.72 12.19
N ASN A 43 23.97 -2.55 12.10
CA ASN A 43 24.15 -1.59 13.19
C ASN A 43 23.35 -0.27 13.02
N GLY A 44 22.27 -0.26 12.26
CA GLY A 44 21.39 0.92 12.11
C GLY A 44 21.92 1.99 11.17
N ASN A 45 23.11 1.85 10.62
CA ASN A 45 23.60 2.73 9.56
C ASN A 45 22.93 2.39 8.23
N ILE A 46 22.55 3.43 7.47
CA ILE A 46 22.01 3.27 6.11
C ILE A 46 23.14 2.68 5.25
N GLY A 47 22.94 1.44 4.80
CA GLY A 47 23.87 0.79 3.89
C GLY A 47 23.85 1.42 2.47
N SER A 48 24.72 0.92 1.63
CA SER A 48 24.80 1.32 0.22
C SER A 48 23.50 1.02 -0.52
N ILE A 49 23.16 1.88 -1.48
CA ILE A 49 22.08 1.57 -2.44
C ILE A 49 22.55 0.39 -3.28
N ASP A 50 21.77 -0.69 -3.29
CA ASP A 50 21.96 -1.77 -4.23
C ASP A 50 21.67 -1.26 -5.64
N ASN A 51 22.73 -0.96 -6.39
CA ASN A 51 22.61 -0.45 -7.75
C ASN A 51 22.30 -1.55 -8.78
N ASP A 52 22.50 -2.80 -8.43
CA ASP A 52 22.34 -3.94 -9.34
C ASP A 52 20.91 -4.50 -9.33
N SER A 53 20.15 -4.29 -8.24
CA SER A 53 18.75 -4.67 -8.23
C SER A 53 17.92 -3.73 -9.11
N LYS A 54 17.18 -4.31 -10.06
CA LYS A 54 16.27 -3.60 -10.95
C LYS A 54 14.96 -4.38 -11.08
N ASN A 55 13.88 -3.63 -11.29
CA ASN A 55 12.59 -4.21 -11.62
C ASN A 55 12.42 -4.20 -13.15
N ASP A 56 13.16 -5.08 -13.83
CA ASP A 56 13.18 -5.09 -15.29
C ASP A 56 11.80 -5.36 -15.88
N GLU A 57 11.01 -6.24 -15.27
CA GLU A 57 9.62 -6.51 -15.68
C GLU A 57 8.79 -5.22 -15.78
N ILE A 58 8.86 -4.35 -14.76
CA ILE A 58 8.08 -3.10 -14.75
C ILE A 58 8.71 -2.05 -15.65
N ARG A 59 10.02 -1.99 -15.74
CA ARG A 59 10.71 -1.06 -16.63
C ARG A 59 10.37 -1.33 -18.09
N GLU A 60 10.38 -2.60 -18.51
CA GLU A 60 9.98 -3.01 -19.86
C GLU A 60 8.51 -2.79 -20.12
N PHE A 61 7.63 -3.11 -19.15
CA PHE A 61 6.22 -2.79 -19.25
C PHE A 61 5.99 -1.28 -19.45
N CYS A 62 6.65 -0.43 -18.69
CA CYS A 62 6.53 1.01 -18.81
C CYS A 62 7.02 1.51 -20.19
N LYS A 63 8.16 1.00 -20.69
CA LYS A 63 8.67 1.34 -22.03
C LYS A 63 7.68 0.94 -23.13
N ALA A 64 7.17 -0.29 -23.09
CA ALA A 64 6.24 -0.81 -24.09
C ALA A 64 4.92 -0.02 -24.15
N ASN A 65 4.52 0.63 -23.06
CA ASN A 65 3.26 1.36 -22.95
C ASN A 65 3.46 2.89 -22.87
N ASN A 66 4.66 3.40 -23.18
CA ASN A 66 5.00 4.84 -23.15
C ASN A 66 4.72 5.49 -21.78
N ILE A 67 4.96 4.77 -20.68
CA ILE A 67 4.83 5.27 -19.32
C ILE A 67 6.21 5.74 -18.83
N ASN A 68 6.30 6.98 -18.38
CA ASN A 68 7.52 7.51 -17.78
C ASN A 68 7.80 6.81 -16.46
N PHE A 69 9.03 6.36 -16.24
CA PHE A 69 9.45 5.82 -14.94
C PHE A 69 10.79 6.45 -14.49
N TYR A 70 10.92 6.59 -13.18
CA TYR A 70 12.07 7.29 -12.56
C TYR A 70 12.59 6.45 -11.40
N ARG A 71 13.91 6.19 -11.41
CA ARG A 71 14.59 5.59 -10.25
C ARG A 71 14.89 6.68 -9.24
N ILE A 72 14.11 6.73 -8.13
CA ILE A 72 14.12 7.85 -7.19
C ILE A 72 13.76 7.42 -5.78
N LYS A 73 14.39 8.02 -4.77
CA LYS A 73 13.96 7.87 -3.36
C LYS A 73 12.60 8.54 -3.16
N HIS A 74 11.65 7.85 -2.53
CA HIS A 74 10.27 8.34 -2.35
C HIS A 74 10.13 9.62 -1.49
N ASN A 75 11.22 10.06 -0.86
CA ASN A 75 11.25 11.30 -0.08
C ASN A 75 12.22 12.36 -0.67
N ASP A 76 12.63 12.21 -1.92
CA ASP A 76 13.33 13.26 -2.67
C ASP A 76 12.30 14.30 -3.16
N ASN A 77 11.97 15.22 -2.26
CA ASN A 77 10.89 16.20 -2.47
C ASN A 77 11.10 17.06 -3.71
N SER A 78 12.33 17.50 -3.98
CA SER A 78 12.64 18.38 -5.12
C SER A 78 12.43 17.70 -6.46
N LYS A 79 12.96 16.48 -6.61
CA LYS A 79 12.79 15.72 -7.85
C LYS A 79 11.34 15.26 -8.05
N ILE A 80 10.65 14.82 -6.96
CA ILE A 80 9.24 14.44 -7.07
C ILE A 80 8.38 15.63 -7.45
N LYS A 81 8.66 16.83 -6.91
CA LYS A 81 7.97 18.06 -7.31
C LYS A 81 8.12 18.32 -8.81
N MET A 82 9.34 18.26 -9.35
CA MET A 82 9.58 18.44 -10.79
C MET A 82 8.79 17.43 -11.63
N ILE A 83 8.75 16.15 -11.20
CA ILE A 83 8.03 15.11 -11.93
C ILE A 83 6.50 15.35 -11.86
N VAL A 84 5.98 15.72 -10.70
CA VAL A 84 4.55 16.02 -10.49
C VAL A 84 4.13 17.20 -11.38
N ASP A 85 4.89 18.27 -11.37
CA ASP A 85 4.59 19.48 -12.14
C ASP A 85 4.70 19.25 -13.66
N SER A 86 5.78 18.60 -14.13
CA SER A 86 6.01 18.38 -15.56
C SER A 86 5.05 17.36 -16.21
N ASN A 87 4.48 16.45 -15.41
CA ASN A 87 3.52 15.46 -15.90
C ASN A 87 2.06 15.78 -15.50
N ASN A 88 1.78 16.95 -14.92
CA ASN A 88 0.45 17.36 -14.44
C ASN A 88 -0.23 16.33 -13.55
N ILE A 89 0.51 15.74 -12.62
CA ILE A 89 0.01 14.65 -11.77
C ILE A 89 -0.94 15.19 -10.71
N ASP A 90 -2.09 14.54 -10.56
CA ASP A 90 -3.15 14.92 -9.61
C ASP A 90 -3.04 14.14 -8.30
N VAL A 91 -2.78 12.83 -8.37
CA VAL A 91 -2.86 11.89 -7.25
C VAL A 91 -1.68 10.93 -7.24
N GLY A 92 -1.22 10.58 -6.04
CA GLY A 92 -0.29 9.49 -5.84
C GLY A 92 -1.01 8.17 -5.51
N LEU A 93 -0.41 7.03 -5.87
CA LEU A 93 -0.89 5.69 -5.54
C LEU A 93 0.27 4.85 -5.03
N ILE A 94 0.11 4.18 -3.89
CA ILE A 94 1.17 3.34 -3.30
C ILE A 94 1.00 1.88 -3.75
N GLY A 95 1.80 1.45 -4.72
CA GLY A 95 2.04 0.05 -5.05
C GLY A 95 3.11 -0.60 -4.16
N GLY A 96 4.01 0.22 -3.60
CA GLY A 96 5.04 -0.17 -2.66
C GLY A 96 5.87 1.03 -2.24
N ALA A 97 5.87 1.34 -0.94
CA ALA A 97 6.68 2.45 -0.41
C ALA A 97 7.03 2.21 1.07
N LYS A 98 8.10 2.86 1.52
CA LYS A 98 8.32 3.13 2.94
C LYS A 98 7.47 4.34 3.35
N ILE A 99 7.65 4.84 4.57
CA ILE A 99 6.97 6.05 5.06
C ILE A 99 7.25 7.21 4.09
N ILE A 100 6.20 7.84 3.56
CA ILE A 100 6.26 9.03 2.73
C ILE A 100 6.15 10.26 3.62
N HIS A 101 7.08 11.20 3.46
CA HIS A 101 7.11 12.42 4.27
C HIS A 101 5.99 13.39 3.86
N GLN A 102 5.52 14.18 4.82
CA GLN A 102 4.45 15.16 4.60
C GLN A 102 4.77 16.16 3.47
N SER A 103 6.05 16.53 3.31
CA SER A 103 6.48 17.41 2.23
C SER A 103 6.20 16.84 0.84
N VAL A 104 6.28 15.52 0.68
CA VAL A 104 5.94 14.82 -0.56
C VAL A 104 4.43 14.67 -0.70
N ILE A 105 3.71 14.32 0.38
CA ILE A 105 2.25 14.18 0.34
C ILE A 105 1.58 15.46 -0.17
N LYS A 106 2.06 16.62 0.27
CA LYS A 106 1.54 17.95 -0.11
C LYS A 106 1.74 18.31 -1.59
N LEU A 107 2.57 17.59 -2.33
CA LEU A 107 2.77 17.83 -3.76
C LEU A 107 1.58 17.36 -4.61
N PHE A 108 0.76 16.46 -4.07
CA PHE A 108 -0.36 15.84 -4.79
C PHE A 108 -1.68 16.53 -4.42
N LYS A 109 -2.34 17.15 -5.40
CA LYS A 109 -3.59 17.92 -5.21
C LYS A 109 -4.71 17.08 -4.60
N SER A 110 -4.81 15.82 -5.04
CA SER A 110 -5.81 14.87 -4.55
C SER A 110 -5.26 13.91 -3.48
N GLY A 111 -4.06 14.17 -2.95
CA GLY A 111 -3.42 13.34 -1.95
C GLY A 111 -2.75 12.09 -2.52
N ILE A 112 -2.41 11.15 -1.63
CA ILE A 112 -1.77 9.88 -1.99
C ILE A 112 -2.63 8.75 -1.43
N ILE A 113 -3.03 7.80 -2.27
CA ILE A 113 -3.84 6.64 -1.92
C ILE A 113 -2.93 5.53 -1.41
N ASN A 114 -3.31 4.90 -0.30
CA ASN A 114 -2.70 3.68 0.23
C ASN A 114 -3.74 2.61 0.47
N TYR A 115 -3.35 1.36 0.29
CA TYR A 115 -4.11 0.16 0.66
C TYR A 115 -3.46 -0.49 1.88
N HIS A 116 -4.07 -0.29 3.03
CA HIS A 116 -3.65 -0.92 4.28
C HIS A 116 -4.24 -2.32 4.39
N PRO A 117 -3.44 -3.36 4.71
CA PRO A 117 -3.92 -4.75 4.78
C PRO A 117 -4.61 -5.08 6.10
N GLY A 118 -5.60 -4.28 6.47
CA GLY A 118 -6.37 -4.43 7.70
C GLY A 118 -7.34 -3.29 7.94
N ARG A 119 -8.08 -3.36 9.04
CA ARG A 119 -9.03 -2.32 9.47
C ARG A 119 -8.30 -1.23 10.23
N ILE A 120 -8.46 0.02 9.80
CA ILE A 120 -7.96 1.18 10.53
C ILE A 120 -9.11 1.75 11.39
N PRO A 121 -8.89 2.03 12.69
CA PRO A 121 -7.59 2.17 13.38
C PRO A 121 -7.03 0.90 14.03
N GLU A 122 -7.77 -0.18 14.15
CA GLU A 122 -7.46 -1.33 15.01
C GLU A 122 -6.13 -2.01 14.63
N THR A 123 -5.83 -2.09 13.34
CA THR A 123 -4.66 -2.79 12.81
C THR A 123 -3.61 -1.87 12.19
N SER A 124 -3.66 -0.56 12.51
CA SER A 124 -2.71 0.42 11.99
C SER A 124 -1.25 0.04 12.25
N GLY A 125 -0.36 0.32 11.29
CA GLY A 125 1.06 0.04 11.39
C GLY A 125 1.45 -1.32 10.84
N LEU A 126 2.51 -1.91 11.40
CA LEU A 126 3.06 -3.19 10.96
C LEU A 126 2.28 -4.37 11.56
N ASP A 127 2.50 -5.55 10.97
CA ASP A 127 1.94 -6.82 11.45
C ASP A 127 0.40 -6.87 11.47
N SER A 128 -0.24 -6.21 10.50
CA SER A 128 -1.71 -6.01 10.43
C SER A 128 -2.52 -7.30 10.58
N LEU A 129 -2.10 -8.42 9.97
CA LEU A 129 -2.82 -9.69 10.09
C LEU A 129 -2.79 -10.22 11.53
N TYR A 130 -1.63 -10.14 12.20
CA TYR A 130 -1.55 -10.50 13.62
C TYR A 130 -2.43 -9.60 14.49
N ARG A 131 -2.45 -8.28 14.21
CA ARG A 131 -3.34 -7.34 14.91
C ARG A 131 -4.82 -7.62 14.63
N THR A 132 -5.16 -8.09 13.43
CA THR A 132 -6.52 -8.53 13.08
C THR A 132 -6.96 -9.69 13.94
N ILE A 133 -6.08 -10.68 14.15
CA ILE A 133 -6.35 -11.84 15.01
C ILE A 133 -6.43 -11.42 16.48
N GLU A 134 -5.46 -10.63 16.96
CA GLU A 134 -5.39 -10.14 18.34
C GLU A 134 -6.64 -9.35 18.75
N ASN A 135 -7.12 -8.47 17.87
CA ASN A 135 -8.28 -7.63 18.12
C ASN A 135 -9.63 -8.33 17.81
N PHE A 136 -9.60 -9.58 17.35
CA PHE A 136 -10.80 -10.33 16.96
C PHE A 136 -11.71 -9.57 16.00
N VAL A 137 -11.13 -8.88 15.01
CA VAL A 137 -11.86 -8.20 13.93
C VAL A 137 -11.79 -9.01 12.63
N PRO A 138 -12.75 -8.84 11.69
CA PRO A 138 -12.67 -9.50 10.39
C PRO A 138 -11.49 -8.96 9.58
N PRO A 139 -10.85 -9.79 8.75
CA PRO A 139 -9.79 -9.30 7.87
C PRO A 139 -10.41 -8.41 6.79
N CYS A 140 -9.74 -7.32 6.51
CA CYS A 140 -10.20 -6.39 5.47
C CYS A 140 -9.02 -5.66 4.83
N VAL A 141 -9.32 -4.87 3.80
CA VAL A 141 -8.43 -3.89 3.22
C VAL A 141 -9.06 -2.51 3.41
N THR A 142 -8.29 -1.58 3.94
CA THR A 142 -8.69 -0.17 4.03
C THR A 142 -7.96 0.64 2.96
N ALA A 143 -8.71 1.20 2.01
CA ALA A 143 -8.21 2.20 1.07
C ALA A 143 -8.39 3.59 1.68
N HIS A 144 -7.32 4.38 1.75
CA HIS A 144 -7.36 5.70 2.37
C HIS A 144 -6.39 6.68 1.70
N LEU A 145 -6.71 7.97 1.77
CA LEU A 145 -5.74 9.04 1.49
C LEU A 145 -4.86 9.21 2.73
N ILE A 146 -3.56 9.05 2.55
CA ILE A 146 -2.61 9.18 3.66
C ILE A 146 -2.45 10.64 4.12
N ASP A 147 -2.17 10.82 5.40
CA ASP A 147 -1.67 12.06 5.96
C ASP A 147 -0.28 11.86 6.57
N GLN A 148 0.21 12.83 7.36
CA GLN A 148 1.52 12.73 8.02
C GLN A 148 1.61 11.65 9.10
N LYS A 149 0.49 11.05 9.51
CA LYS A 149 0.43 9.98 10.52
C LYS A 149 0.30 8.64 9.81
N ILE A 150 0.93 7.63 10.36
CA ILE A 150 0.86 6.27 9.82
C ILE A 150 -0.58 5.78 9.88
N ASP A 151 -1.07 5.27 8.74
CA ASP A 151 -2.41 4.72 8.55
C ASP A 151 -3.52 5.63 9.10
N ALA A 152 -3.46 6.90 8.71
CA ALA A 152 -4.43 7.92 9.04
C ALA A 152 -4.83 8.69 7.77
N GLY A 153 -5.66 9.72 7.91
CA GLY A 153 -6.12 10.54 6.79
C GLY A 153 -7.60 10.37 6.51
N LEU A 154 -7.98 10.18 5.25
CA LEU A 154 -9.39 10.08 4.86
C LEU A 154 -9.70 8.66 4.37
N LEU A 155 -10.75 8.04 4.91
CA LEU A 155 -11.21 6.71 4.49
C LEU A 155 -11.93 6.82 3.14
N ILE A 156 -11.43 6.08 2.14
CA ILE A 156 -12.09 5.99 0.83
C ILE A 156 -13.01 4.77 0.79
N ASN A 157 -12.48 3.60 1.15
CA ASN A 157 -13.21 2.34 1.06
C ASN A 157 -12.68 1.35 2.11
N GLU A 158 -13.55 0.45 2.56
CA GLU A 158 -13.19 -0.71 3.37
C GLU A 158 -13.81 -1.96 2.73
N ALA A 159 -12.98 -2.94 2.40
CA ALA A 159 -13.39 -4.18 1.77
C ALA A 159 -13.06 -5.38 2.66
N ILE A 160 -14.08 -6.11 3.09
CA ILE A 160 -13.93 -7.35 3.87
C ILE A 160 -13.28 -8.43 3.00
N VAL A 161 -12.43 -9.22 3.61
CA VAL A 161 -11.78 -10.39 3.01
C VAL A 161 -12.42 -11.64 3.59
N GLU A 162 -12.83 -12.56 2.73
CA GLU A 162 -13.44 -13.82 3.16
C GLU A 162 -12.43 -14.70 3.88
N VAL A 163 -12.92 -15.46 4.85
CA VAL A 163 -12.16 -16.46 5.60
C VAL A 163 -12.85 -17.80 5.43
N PHE A 164 -12.07 -18.86 5.18
CA PHE A 164 -12.54 -20.24 5.04
C PHE A 164 -12.00 -21.12 6.16
N LYS A 165 -12.67 -22.24 6.43
CA LYS A 165 -12.33 -23.16 7.54
C LYS A 165 -10.93 -23.79 7.37
N ASP A 166 -10.49 -24.01 6.13
CA ASP A 166 -9.20 -24.59 5.77
C ASP A 166 -8.08 -23.55 5.58
N ASP A 167 -8.37 -22.25 5.83
CA ASP A 167 -7.37 -21.20 5.68
C ASP A 167 -6.18 -21.35 6.61
N THR A 168 -5.02 -20.99 6.07
CA THR A 168 -3.79 -20.71 6.80
C THR A 168 -3.54 -19.20 6.87
N LEU A 169 -2.56 -18.77 7.67
CA LEU A 169 -2.14 -17.36 7.71
C LEU A 169 -1.67 -16.88 6.32
N GLU A 170 -0.98 -17.74 5.58
CA GLU A 170 -0.47 -17.44 4.24
C GLU A 170 -1.59 -17.28 3.23
N SER A 171 -2.61 -18.16 3.25
CA SER A 171 -3.76 -18.06 2.34
C SER A 171 -4.57 -16.79 2.58
N ILE A 172 -4.80 -16.41 3.83
CA ILE A 172 -5.47 -15.16 4.20
C ILE A 172 -4.63 -13.95 3.79
N SER A 173 -3.32 -13.96 4.07
CA SER A 173 -2.41 -12.89 3.67
C SER A 173 -2.39 -12.69 2.16
N SER A 174 -2.35 -13.78 1.39
CA SER A 174 -2.42 -13.75 -0.07
C SER A 174 -3.77 -13.17 -0.56
N ARG A 175 -4.87 -13.55 0.08
CA ARG A 175 -6.21 -13.05 -0.27
C ARG A 175 -6.37 -11.57 0.07
N ILE A 176 -5.81 -11.10 1.19
CA ILE A 176 -5.73 -9.67 1.53
C ILE A 176 -4.98 -8.90 0.44
N LEU A 177 -3.84 -9.43 -0.02
CA LEU A 177 -3.07 -8.80 -1.10
C LEU A 177 -3.85 -8.74 -2.42
N LYS A 178 -4.53 -9.83 -2.80
CA LYS A 178 -5.40 -9.86 -3.98
C LYS A 178 -6.54 -8.85 -3.85
N LYS A 179 -7.16 -8.73 -2.67
CA LYS A 179 -8.23 -7.76 -2.41
C LYS A 179 -7.76 -6.31 -2.57
N GLN A 180 -6.53 -5.97 -2.20
CA GLN A 180 -5.96 -4.63 -2.43
C GLN A 180 -5.91 -4.28 -3.93
N ILE A 181 -5.64 -5.28 -4.78
CA ILE A 181 -5.60 -5.10 -6.24
C ILE A 181 -7.02 -5.03 -6.81
N GLU A 182 -7.89 -5.93 -6.39
CA GLU A 182 -9.28 -6.01 -6.84
C GLU A 182 -10.04 -4.69 -6.64
N ILE A 183 -9.87 -4.04 -5.48
CA ILE A 183 -10.56 -2.77 -5.20
C ILE A 183 -9.93 -1.55 -5.87
N ASN A 184 -8.73 -1.67 -6.46
CA ASN A 184 -7.98 -0.54 -7.00
C ASN A 184 -8.79 0.28 -8.01
N GLN A 185 -9.43 -0.36 -8.99
CA GLN A 185 -10.20 0.32 -10.00
C GLN A 185 -11.40 1.11 -9.41
N PHE A 186 -12.07 0.57 -8.40
CA PHE A 186 -13.21 1.23 -7.75
C PHE A 186 -12.76 2.44 -6.96
N VAL A 187 -11.69 2.29 -6.18
CA VAL A 187 -11.07 3.37 -5.39
C VAL A 187 -10.60 4.52 -6.30
N LEU A 188 -9.96 4.19 -7.43
CA LEU A 188 -9.51 5.21 -8.38
C LEU A 188 -10.67 5.94 -9.05
N ARG A 189 -11.79 5.27 -9.34
CA ARG A 189 -13.02 5.90 -9.84
C ARG A 189 -13.60 6.84 -8.79
N ASP A 190 -13.74 6.40 -7.55
CA ASP A 190 -14.28 7.23 -6.46
C ASP A 190 -13.45 8.50 -6.25
N VAL A 191 -12.12 8.42 -6.30
CA VAL A 191 -11.24 9.59 -6.21
C VAL A 191 -11.35 10.48 -7.46
N LYS A 192 -11.44 9.90 -8.66
CA LYS A 192 -11.60 10.63 -9.92
C LYS A 192 -12.90 11.42 -9.96
N ASP A 193 -13.99 10.81 -9.52
CA ASP A 193 -15.34 11.41 -9.57
C ASP A 193 -15.56 12.43 -8.45
N LYS A 194 -14.49 12.77 -7.70
CA LYS A 194 -14.49 13.76 -6.62
C LYS A 194 -15.57 13.53 -5.55
N LYS A 195 -15.90 12.28 -5.26
CA LYS A 195 -16.68 11.92 -4.06
C LYS A 195 -15.88 12.19 -2.78
N LEU A 196 -15.32 13.42 -2.67
CA LEU A 196 -14.26 13.81 -1.73
C LEU A 196 -14.76 14.14 -0.31
N ASN A 197 -16.00 13.85 0.04
CA ASN A 197 -16.47 13.89 1.43
C ASN A 197 -16.12 12.61 2.16
N PHE A 198 -14.87 12.16 2.02
CA PHE A 198 -14.38 11.01 2.74
C PHE A 198 -14.28 11.29 4.24
N PRO A 199 -14.83 10.41 5.09
CA PRO A 199 -14.75 10.58 6.53
C PRO A 199 -13.29 10.52 7.00
N LYS A 200 -12.97 11.36 7.96
CA LYS A 200 -11.65 11.33 8.59
C LYS A 200 -11.52 10.07 9.44
N ILE A 201 -10.43 9.35 9.23
CA ILE A 201 -10.07 8.22 10.08
C ILE A 201 -9.79 8.75 11.49
N ASN A 202 -10.50 8.23 12.48
CA ASN A 202 -10.22 8.51 13.89
C ASN A 202 -8.77 8.13 14.19
N ARG A 203 -8.13 8.92 15.08
CA ARG A 203 -6.70 8.83 15.40
C ARG A 203 -6.31 7.36 15.68
N PRO A 204 -5.51 6.71 14.84
CA PRO A 204 -5.14 5.32 15.08
C PRO A 204 -4.29 5.22 16.34
N LYS A 205 -4.47 4.16 17.10
CA LYS A 205 -3.51 3.76 18.12
C LYS A 205 -2.22 3.39 17.40
N LYS A 206 -1.09 4.01 17.77
CA LYS A 206 0.20 3.66 17.18
C LYS A 206 0.60 2.24 17.64
N ASN A 207 0.37 1.25 16.79
CA ASN A 207 0.82 -0.10 17.06
C ASN A 207 2.34 -0.20 16.83
N LYS A 208 3.05 -0.76 17.81
CA LYS A 208 4.47 -1.11 17.67
C LYS A 208 4.59 -2.38 16.84
N LYS A 209 5.78 -2.59 16.24
CA LYS A 209 6.12 -3.87 15.65
C LYS A 209 6.06 -4.95 16.73
N LEU A 210 5.47 -6.10 16.42
CA LEU A 210 5.37 -7.24 17.33
C LEU A 210 6.73 -7.96 17.42
N SER A 211 7.07 -8.45 18.62
CA SER A 211 8.16 -9.39 18.81
C SER A 211 7.78 -10.78 18.27
N VAL A 212 8.74 -11.69 18.21
CA VAL A 212 8.49 -13.08 17.82
C VAL A 212 7.55 -13.76 18.82
N GLU A 213 7.82 -13.59 20.11
CA GLU A 213 7.03 -14.16 21.21
C GLU A 213 5.59 -13.63 21.21
N GLU A 214 5.39 -12.34 20.92
CA GLU A 214 4.06 -11.76 20.80
C GLU A 214 3.29 -12.38 19.62
N LYS A 215 3.94 -12.59 18.47
CA LYS A 215 3.34 -13.25 17.32
C LYS A 215 2.95 -14.70 17.61
N GLU A 216 3.85 -15.47 18.24
CA GLU A 216 3.58 -16.84 18.65
C GLU A 216 2.36 -16.92 19.58
N LYS A 217 2.27 -16.02 20.56
CA LYS A 217 1.11 -15.92 21.44
C LYS A 217 -0.17 -15.61 20.68
N ILE A 218 -0.13 -14.68 19.72
CA ILE A 218 -1.31 -14.32 18.93
C ILE A 218 -1.77 -15.48 18.05
N ILE A 219 -0.83 -16.26 17.48
CA ILE A 219 -1.15 -17.44 16.66
C ILE A 219 -1.97 -18.48 17.44
N THR A 220 -1.81 -18.60 18.76
CA THR A 220 -2.64 -19.52 19.56
C THR A 220 -4.13 -19.19 19.48
N PHE A 221 -4.50 -17.97 19.12
CA PHE A 221 -5.90 -17.56 18.94
C PHE A 221 -6.41 -17.72 17.50
N PHE A 222 -5.52 -18.10 16.56
CA PHE A 222 -5.85 -18.13 15.13
C PHE A 222 -7.05 -19.01 14.81
N GLU A 223 -7.10 -20.26 15.32
CA GLU A 223 -8.21 -21.18 15.07
C GLU A 223 -9.54 -20.64 15.62
N LYS A 224 -9.53 -20.07 16.82
CA LYS A 224 -10.73 -19.46 17.41
C LYS A 224 -11.21 -18.26 16.60
N TRP A 225 -10.29 -17.41 16.14
CA TRP A 225 -10.58 -16.26 15.29
C TRP A 225 -11.10 -16.72 13.92
N LYS A 226 -10.44 -17.69 13.29
CA LYS A 226 -10.82 -18.27 12.00
C LYS A 226 -12.24 -18.82 12.05
N ASN A 227 -12.57 -19.62 13.05
CA ASN A 227 -13.91 -20.19 13.25
C ASN A 227 -15.01 -19.12 13.43
N LYS A 228 -14.67 -17.98 14.03
CA LYS A 228 -15.62 -16.86 14.19
C LYS A 228 -15.94 -16.18 12.85
N PHE A 229 -14.96 -16.05 11.97
CA PHE A 229 -15.09 -15.28 10.73
C PHE A 229 -15.18 -16.12 9.47
N SER A 230 -14.98 -17.45 9.56
CA SER A 230 -15.19 -18.32 8.42
C SER A 230 -16.66 -18.33 8.03
N ALA A 231 -16.90 -18.16 6.72
CA ALA A 231 -18.22 -18.32 6.14
C ALA A 231 -18.74 -19.75 6.42
N ASN A 232 -19.96 -19.87 6.92
CA ASN A 232 -20.67 -21.14 6.91
C ASN A 232 -21.08 -21.40 5.46
N LEU A 233 -20.22 -22.11 4.72
CA LEU A 233 -20.56 -22.71 3.44
C LEU A 233 -21.27 -24.03 3.66
#